data_27b893512924ff489ba0d99b2663c79f
#
_entry.id   27b893512924ff489ba0d99b2663c79f
#
_cell.length_a   1.000
_cell.length_b   1.000
_cell.length_c   1.000
_cell.angle_alpha   90.00
_cell.angle_beta   90.00
_cell.angle_gamma   90.00
#
_symmetry.space_group_name_H-M   'P 1'
#
loop_
_entity.id
_entity.type
_entity.pdbx_description
1 polymer ?
#
loop_
_entity_poly.entity_id
_entity_poly.type
_entity_poly.pdbx_seq_one_letter_code
_entity_poly.pdbx_strand_id
1 'polypeptide(L)'
;MIRFGIILLILSSFTISQQDGKNIPSPSWKDTSPSMLIGDFKDDYGIAYTLTDSLFTQHPNVKYHIIKWNLKDNYFIAKNDGANPSEQNLYSRIDFMEFSGMEPFRWGFCLTVYDAPTDSIAETKAVADRKDPKKGCGGFPFSRMKRK
;
A
#
# COMPACT_ATOMS: atom_id res chain seq x y z
N MET A 1 -10.91 -33.47 79.42
CA MET A 1 -11.75 -32.37 78.90
C MET A 1 -11.16 -32.03 77.50
N ILE A 2 -11.77 -32.51 76.40
CA ILE A 2 -11.31 -32.33 75.10
C ILE A 2 -12.16 -31.23 74.44
N ARG A 3 -11.57 -30.10 74.08
CA ARG A 3 -12.21 -29.00 73.36
C ARG A 3 -12.07 -29.21 71.81
N PHE A 4 -13.20 -29.50 71.19
CA PHE A 4 -13.29 -29.51 69.73
C PHE A 4 -13.37 -28.06 69.23
N GLY A 5 -12.38 -27.67 68.46
CA GLY A 5 -12.40 -26.42 67.71
C GLY A 5 -13.08 -26.63 66.38
N ILE A 6 -14.12 -25.88 66.07
CA ILE A 6 -14.85 -25.87 64.83
C ILE A 6 -14.03 -24.96 63.83
N ILE A 7 -13.46 -25.55 62.82
CA ILE A 7 -12.83 -24.79 61.71
C ILE A 7 -13.93 -24.41 60.72
N LEU A 8 -14.20 -23.11 60.65
CA LEU A 8 -15.15 -22.55 59.67
C LEU A 8 -14.42 -22.33 58.34
N LEU A 9 -14.71 -23.18 57.36
CA LEU A 9 -14.24 -23.04 55.99
C LEU A 9 -15.05 -21.94 55.28
N ILE A 10 -14.44 -20.79 55.06
CA ILE A 10 -15.01 -19.74 54.21
C ILE A 10 -14.69 -20.06 52.74
N LEU A 11 -15.69 -20.55 52.00
CA LEU A 11 -15.64 -20.68 50.54
C LEU A 11 -15.78 -19.27 49.91
N SER A 12 -14.68 -18.67 49.50
CA SER A 12 -14.72 -17.47 48.70
C SER A 12 -15.04 -17.86 47.24
N SER A 13 -16.27 -17.55 46.81
CA SER A 13 -16.71 -17.69 45.43
C SER A 13 -15.97 -16.65 44.56
N PHE A 14 -14.99 -17.11 43.79
CA PHE A 14 -14.40 -16.29 42.74
C PHE A 14 -15.39 -16.23 41.57
N THR A 15 -16.08 -15.11 41.41
CA THR A 15 -16.83 -14.80 40.20
C THR A 15 -15.84 -14.40 39.12
N ILE A 16 -15.61 -15.27 38.14
CA ILE A 16 -14.90 -14.95 36.90
C ILE A 16 -15.82 -14.04 36.08
N SER A 17 -15.53 -12.76 36.07
CA SER A 17 -16.13 -11.82 35.14
C SER A 17 -15.67 -12.18 33.72
N GLN A 18 -16.58 -12.70 32.89
CA GLN A 18 -16.36 -12.81 31.47
C GLN A 18 -16.19 -11.38 30.92
N GLN A 19 -14.97 -11.02 30.55
CA GLN A 19 -14.74 -9.84 29.74
C GLN A 19 -15.34 -10.11 28.37
N ASP A 20 -16.37 -9.34 28.06
CA ASP A 20 -16.92 -9.25 26.70
C ASP A 20 -15.78 -8.97 25.72
N GLY A 21 -15.59 -9.94 24.84
CA GLY A 21 -14.65 -9.80 23.71
C GLY A 21 -15.05 -8.58 22.89
N LYS A 22 -14.42 -7.43 23.17
CA LYS A 22 -14.46 -6.30 22.26
C LYS A 22 -13.96 -6.82 20.93
N ASN A 23 -14.85 -6.90 19.94
CA ASN A 23 -14.53 -7.01 18.53
C ASN A 23 -13.56 -5.86 18.21
N ILE A 24 -12.27 -6.14 18.27
CA ILE A 24 -11.25 -5.27 17.68
C ILE A 24 -11.48 -5.42 16.17
N PRO A 25 -11.94 -4.37 15.48
CA PRO A 25 -12.04 -4.45 14.04
C PRO A 25 -10.63 -4.76 13.51
N SER A 26 -10.49 -5.87 12.79
CA SER A 26 -9.26 -6.15 12.06
C SER A 26 -8.93 -4.91 11.22
N PRO A 27 -7.68 -4.41 11.22
CA PRO A 27 -7.32 -3.30 10.37
C PRO A 27 -7.69 -3.66 8.94
N SER A 28 -8.66 -2.97 8.39
CA SER A 28 -8.99 -3.06 6.98
C SER A 28 -7.78 -2.54 6.20
N TRP A 29 -7.03 -3.41 5.57
CA TRP A 29 -5.86 -3.10 4.73
C TRP A 29 -6.21 -2.37 3.44
N LYS A 30 -7.48 -2.00 3.26
CA LYS A 30 -7.95 -1.16 2.17
C LYS A 30 -7.85 0.30 2.60
N ASP A 31 -6.63 0.85 2.62
CA ASP A 31 -6.48 2.26 2.36
C ASP A 31 -7.08 2.49 0.97
N THR A 32 -8.22 3.15 0.92
CA THR A 32 -8.93 3.42 -0.34
C THR A 32 -8.01 4.30 -1.16
N SER A 33 -7.72 3.91 -2.40
CA SER A 33 -6.88 4.69 -3.32
C SER A 33 -7.32 6.15 -3.38
N PRO A 34 -6.40 7.13 -3.49
CA PRO A 34 -6.76 8.52 -3.65
C PRO A 34 -7.58 8.70 -4.93
N SER A 35 -8.79 9.24 -4.83
CA SER A 35 -9.71 9.39 -5.97
C SER A 35 -9.10 10.14 -7.16
N MET A 36 -8.14 11.04 -6.90
CA MET A 36 -7.45 11.78 -7.95
C MET A 36 -6.51 10.93 -8.80
N LEU A 37 -6.02 9.81 -8.27
CA LEU A 37 -5.15 8.88 -8.99
C LEU A 37 -5.93 7.88 -9.84
N ILE A 38 -7.23 7.68 -9.58
CA ILE A 38 -8.05 6.71 -10.29
C ILE A 38 -8.54 7.30 -11.61
N GLY A 39 -8.39 6.55 -12.70
CA GLY A 39 -8.87 6.90 -14.05
C GLY A 39 -7.84 6.69 -15.15
N ASP A 40 -8.09 7.36 -16.27
CA ASP A 40 -7.26 7.29 -17.48
C ASP A 40 -6.36 8.51 -17.60
N PHE A 41 -5.09 8.26 -17.91
CA PHE A 41 -4.04 9.27 -17.96
C PHE A 41 -3.14 9.11 -19.17
N LYS A 42 -2.40 10.17 -19.48
CA LYS A 42 -1.20 10.14 -20.30
C LYS A 42 -0.05 10.77 -19.55
N ASP A 43 1.15 10.22 -19.73
CA ASP A 43 2.37 10.86 -19.24
C ASP A 43 2.87 11.96 -20.21
N ASP A 44 3.98 12.58 -19.87
CA ASP A 44 4.63 13.61 -20.67
C ASP A 44 5.33 13.05 -21.93
N TYR A 45 5.47 11.72 -22.05
CA TYR A 45 5.94 11.03 -23.27
C TYR A 45 4.80 10.56 -24.17
N GLY A 46 3.54 10.75 -23.74
CA GLY A 46 2.35 10.36 -24.50
C GLY A 46 1.90 8.92 -24.27
N ILE A 47 2.55 8.19 -23.37
CA ILE A 47 2.14 6.83 -23.01
C ILE A 47 0.83 6.91 -22.24
N ALA A 48 -0.10 5.99 -22.55
CA ALA A 48 -1.40 5.93 -21.90
C ALA A 48 -1.35 4.96 -20.71
N TYR A 49 -2.08 5.35 -19.64
CA TYR A 49 -2.20 4.55 -18.43
C TYR A 49 -3.64 4.53 -17.95
N THR A 50 -4.02 3.45 -17.28
CA THR A 50 -5.26 3.34 -16.50
C THR A 50 -4.92 2.88 -15.11
N LEU A 51 -5.40 3.60 -14.10
CA LEU A 51 -5.25 3.22 -12.69
C LEU A 51 -6.62 3.00 -12.05
N THR A 52 -6.80 1.85 -11.45
CA THR A 52 -7.94 1.47 -10.61
C THR A 52 -7.46 1.15 -9.20
N ASP A 53 -8.36 0.82 -8.28
CA ASP A 53 -8.01 0.40 -6.91
C ASP A 53 -7.09 -0.82 -6.87
N SER A 54 -7.18 -1.70 -7.87
CA SER A 54 -6.52 -3.01 -7.89
C SER A 54 -5.58 -3.24 -9.06
N LEU A 55 -5.54 -2.32 -10.04
CA LEU A 55 -4.75 -2.52 -11.26
C LEU A 55 -4.18 -1.20 -11.76
N PHE A 56 -2.88 -1.17 -12.01
CA PHE A 56 -2.20 -0.13 -12.76
C PHE A 56 -1.77 -0.71 -14.11
N THR A 57 -2.26 -0.13 -15.20
CA THR A 57 -1.97 -0.57 -16.57
C THR A 57 -1.21 0.51 -17.30
N GLN A 58 -0.04 0.18 -17.84
CA GLN A 58 0.65 0.94 -18.86
C GLN A 58 0.29 0.31 -20.22
N HIS A 59 -0.45 1.06 -21.01
CA HIS A 59 -0.91 0.54 -22.32
C HIS A 59 0.22 0.35 -23.33
N PRO A 60 0.13 -0.68 -24.21
CA PRO A 60 -1.08 -1.53 -24.36
C PRO A 60 -1.14 -2.74 -23.44
N ASN A 61 -0.03 -3.22 -22.84
CA ASN A 61 0.00 -4.59 -22.31
C ASN A 61 0.82 -4.80 -21.02
N VAL A 62 1.34 -3.75 -20.38
CA VAL A 62 2.04 -3.91 -19.09
C VAL A 62 1.05 -3.67 -17.93
N LYS A 63 0.96 -4.64 -17.02
CA LYS A 63 -0.01 -4.64 -15.91
C LYS A 63 0.66 -4.91 -14.58
N TYR A 64 0.22 -4.19 -13.57
CA TYR A 64 0.65 -4.29 -12.18
C TYR A 64 -0.58 -4.49 -11.29
N HIS A 65 -0.76 -5.69 -10.73
CA HIS A 65 -1.86 -6.02 -9.84
C HIS A 65 -1.58 -5.47 -8.45
N ILE A 66 -2.29 -4.43 -8.05
CA ILE A 66 -2.06 -3.73 -6.78
C ILE A 66 -2.54 -4.62 -5.64
N ILE A 67 -1.63 -4.90 -4.71
CA ILE A 67 -1.88 -5.75 -3.54
C ILE A 67 -1.91 -4.94 -2.24
N LYS A 68 -1.31 -3.74 -2.23
CA LYS A 68 -1.23 -2.88 -1.05
C LYS A 68 -1.13 -1.41 -1.46
N TRP A 69 -1.94 -0.56 -0.85
CA TRP A 69 -1.78 0.89 -0.83
C TRP A 69 -1.17 1.34 0.49
N ASN A 70 -0.25 2.31 0.45
CA ASN A 70 0.24 3.05 1.61
C ASN A 70 0.10 4.55 1.33
N LEU A 71 -1.01 5.11 1.75
CA LEU A 71 -1.31 6.53 1.52
C LEU A 71 -0.52 7.46 2.42
N LYS A 72 -0.08 6.99 3.57
CA LYS A 72 0.75 7.76 4.50
C LYS A 72 2.10 8.10 3.86
N ASP A 73 2.70 7.13 3.17
CA ASP A 73 4.01 7.27 2.56
C ASP A 73 3.95 7.37 1.03
N ASN A 74 2.74 7.52 0.46
CA ASN A 74 2.46 7.75 -0.95
C ASN A 74 3.11 6.73 -1.90
N TYR A 75 2.81 5.45 -1.71
CA TYR A 75 3.19 4.37 -2.62
C TYR A 75 2.15 3.26 -2.67
N PHE A 76 2.24 2.42 -3.66
CA PHE A 76 1.57 1.12 -3.68
C PHE A 76 2.53 0.01 -4.10
N ILE A 77 2.23 -1.21 -3.62
CA ILE A 77 2.94 -2.43 -3.99
C ILE A 77 2.04 -3.22 -4.93
N ALA A 78 2.63 -3.74 -6.00
CA ALA A 78 1.91 -4.51 -6.97
C ALA A 78 2.69 -5.79 -7.37
N LYS A 79 1.95 -6.82 -7.78
CA LYS A 79 2.51 -7.99 -8.45
C LYS A 79 2.44 -7.76 -9.96
N ASN A 80 3.56 -7.95 -10.64
CA ASN A 80 3.65 -7.84 -12.08
C ASN A 80 2.88 -9.00 -12.73
N ASP A 81 2.13 -8.68 -13.78
CA ASP A 81 1.35 -9.70 -14.51
C ASP A 81 2.29 -10.73 -15.18
N GLY A 82 1.85 -11.99 -15.21
CA GLY A 82 2.60 -13.09 -15.84
C GLY A 82 2.74 -12.96 -17.35
N ALA A 83 1.94 -12.10 -18.00
CA ALA A 83 2.00 -11.81 -19.42
C ALA A 83 2.78 -10.51 -19.75
N ASN A 84 3.35 -9.83 -18.75
CA ASN A 84 4.20 -8.66 -19.00
C ASN A 84 5.41 -9.07 -19.86
N PRO A 85 5.95 -8.16 -20.67
CA PRO A 85 7.13 -8.45 -21.52
C PRO A 85 8.40 -8.70 -20.70
N SER A 86 8.47 -8.21 -19.45
CA SER A 86 9.60 -8.41 -18.53
C SER A 86 9.10 -8.49 -17.08
N GLU A 87 9.96 -8.93 -16.16
CA GLU A 87 9.76 -9.00 -14.70
C GLU A 87 8.44 -9.69 -14.28
N GLN A 88 8.03 -10.72 -15.04
CA GLN A 88 6.79 -11.48 -14.82
C GLN A 88 6.77 -12.09 -13.41
N ASN A 89 5.62 -11.97 -12.75
CA ASN A 89 5.37 -12.52 -11.42
C ASN A 89 6.24 -11.96 -10.29
N LEU A 90 7.13 -11.02 -10.57
CA LEU A 90 7.89 -10.28 -9.56
C LEU A 90 7.02 -9.16 -8.95
N TYR A 91 7.58 -8.45 -7.99
CA TYR A 91 6.87 -7.39 -7.28
C TYR A 91 7.50 -6.04 -7.55
N SER A 92 6.62 -5.04 -7.67
CA SER A 92 6.98 -3.66 -7.92
C SER A 92 6.54 -2.75 -6.79
N ARG A 93 7.32 -1.71 -6.54
CA ARG A 93 6.96 -0.55 -5.74
C ARG A 93 6.80 0.65 -6.66
N ILE A 94 5.64 1.28 -6.58
CA ILE A 94 5.32 2.49 -7.32
C ILE A 94 5.09 3.62 -6.29
N ASP A 95 6.05 4.53 -6.22
CA ASP A 95 5.94 5.75 -5.43
C ASP A 95 5.22 6.81 -6.24
N PHE A 96 4.33 7.58 -5.62
CA PHE A 96 3.60 8.66 -6.27
C PHE A 96 3.71 9.97 -5.48
N MET A 97 3.43 11.08 -6.15
CA MET A 97 3.33 12.39 -5.53
C MET A 97 2.34 13.27 -6.29
N GLU A 98 1.72 14.19 -5.58
CA GLU A 98 0.87 15.22 -6.16
C GLU A 98 1.71 16.44 -6.56
N PHE A 99 1.30 17.10 -7.64
CA PHE A 99 1.89 18.35 -8.08
C PHE A 99 0.94 19.53 -7.84
N SER A 100 1.49 20.63 -7.38
CA SER A 100 0.78 21.89 -7.25
C SER A 100 1.35 22.90 -8.27
N GLY A 101 0.46 23.57 -9.00
CA GLY A 101 0.87 24.59 -9.99
C GLY A 101 1.58 24.05 -11.23
N MET A 102 1.33 22.78 -11.59
CA MET A 102 1.92 22.13 -12.77
C MET A 102 0.85 21.67 -13.77
N GLU A 103 -0.33 22.28 -13.77
CA GLU A 103 -1.38 21.93 -14.71
C GLU A 103 -0.87 21.83 -16.16
N PRO A 104 -1.32 20.86 -16.94
CA PRO A 104 -2.35 19.85 -16.67
C PRO A 104 -1.85 18.62 -15.91
N PHE A 105 -0.59 18.57 -15.48
CA PHE A 105 -0.02 17.45 -14.74
C PHE A 105 -0.32 17.64 -13.25
N ARG A 106 -1.13 16.76 -12.69
CA ARG A 106 -1.56 16.87 -11.28
C ARG A 106 -0.85 15.94 -10.34
N TRP A 107 -0.27 14.87 -10.86
CA TRP A 107 0.50 13.92 -10.08
C TRP A 107 1.58 13.26 -10.94
N GLY A 108 2.48 12.55 -10.31
CA GLY A 108 3.49 11.77 -10.98
C GLY A 108 3.82 10.50 -10.22
N PHE A 109 4.42 9.53 -10.91
CA PHE A 109 4.85 8.29 -10.32
C PHE A 109 6.31 7.98 -10.66
N CYS A 110 6.90 7.15 -9.80
CA CYS A 110 8.19 6.52 -9.98
C CYS A 110 8.02 5.01 -9.81
N LEU A 111 8.43 4.23 -10.80
CA LEU A 111 8.58 2.77 -10.65
C LEU A 111 9.90 2.50 -9.92
N THR A 112 9.88 2.61 -8.59
CA THR A 112 11.09 2.64 -7.74
C THR A 112 11.75 1.27 -7.63
N VAL A 113 10.93 0.22 -7.59
CA VAL A 113 11.36 -1.19 -7.64
C VAL A 113 10.44 -1.92 -8.61
N TYR A 114 10.98 -2.82 -9.41
CA TYR A 114 10.20 -3.55 -10.44
C TYR A 114 10.55 -5.04 -10.52
N ASP A 115 11.59 -5.49 -9.80
CA ASP A 115 12.23 -6.81 -9.92
C ASP A 115 12.35 -7.54 -8.58
N ALA A 116 11.55 -7.17 -7.58
CA ALA A 116 11.63 -7.78 -6.26
C ALA A 116 11.00 -9.18 -6.25
N PRO A 117 11.64 -10.17 -5.62
CA PRO A 117 11.11 -11.53 -5.52
C PRO A 117 9.90 -11.65 -4.57
N THR A 118 9.72 -10.68 -3.65
CA THR A 118 8.60 -10.62 -2.72
C THR A 118 8.09 -9.19 -2.55
N ASP A 119 6.85 -9.05 -2.10
CA ASP A 119 6.24 -7.77 -1.74
C ASP A 119 7.01 -7.02 -0.65
N SER A 120 7.44 -7.73 0.38
CA SER A 120 8.22 -7.16 1.49
C SER A 120 9.56 -6.59 1.02
N ILE A 121 10.23 -7.24 0.07
CA ILE A 121 11.46 -6.72 -0.53
C ILE A 121 11.13 -5.52 -1.42
N ALA A 122 10.07 -5.57 -2.23
CA ALA A 122 9.64 -4.42 -3.03
C ALA A 122 9.39 -3.20 -2.15
N GLU A 123 8.78 -3.39 -0.98
CA GLU A 123 8.45 -2.31 -0.06
C GLU A 123 9.68 -1.61 0.53
N THR A 124 10.78 -2.33 0.75
CA THR A 124 11.94 -1.84 1.51
C THR A 124 13.19 -1.59 0.70
N LYS A 125 13.31 -2.14 -0.52
CA LYS A 125 14.53 -2.13 -1.35
C LYS A 125 14.97 -0.72 -1.75
N ALA A 126 14.03 0.17 -2.10
CA ALA A 126 14.30 1.55 -2.48
C ALA A 126 13.06 2.42 -2.28
N VAL A 127 13.26 3.71 -2.09
CA VAL A 127 12.20 4.72 -1.96
C VAL A 127 12.56 5.92 -2.84
N ALA A 128 11.57 6.47 -3.57
CA ALA A 128 11.78 7.66 -4.39
C ALA A 128 11.95 8.92 -3.53
N ASP A 129 12.84 9.81 -3.96
CA ASP A 129 13.00 11.14 -3.31
C ASP A 129 12.00 12.15 -3.89
N ARG A 130 10.91 12.37 -3.16
CA ARG A 130 9.86 13.34 -3.53
C ARG A 130 10.28 14.81 -3.36
N LYS A 131 11.40 15.08 -2.68
CA LYS A 131 11.93 16.45 -2.54
C LYS A 131 12.65 16.91 -3.81
N ASP A 132 13.15 15.97 -4.61
CA ASP A 132 13.71 16.24 -5.93
C ASP A 132 12.93 15.50 -7.03
N PRO A 133 11.74 15.98 -7.45
CA PRO A 133 10.93 15.30 -8.46
C PRO A 133 11.60 15.19 -9.84
N LYS A 134 12.68 15.93 -10.08
CA LYS A 134 13.43 15.88 -11.35
C LYS A 134 14.48 14.77 -11.39
N LYS A 135 14.93 14.29 -10.23
CA LYS A 135 15.96 13.25 -10.12
C LYS A 135 15.63 12.16 -9.09
N GLY A 136 14.55 12.34 -8.36
CA GLY A 136 14.18 11.49 -7.21
C GLY A 136 13.73 10.08 -7.57
N CYS A 137 13.59 9.76 -8.85
CA CYS A 137 13.28 8.42 -9.34
C CYS A 137 14.56 7.72 -9.82
N GLY A 138 15.44 7.32 -8.89
CA GLY A 138 16.69 6.65 -9.25
C GLY A 138 17.63 7.47 -10.13
N GLY A 139 17.63 8.81 -9.98
CA GLY A 139 18.37 9.74 -10.84
C GLY A 139 17.56 10.30 -12.01
N PHE A 140 16.34 9.80 -12.23
CA PHE A 140 15.41 10.25 -13.28
C PHE A 140 14.26 11.06 -12.70
N PRO A 141 13.52 11.83 -13.53
CA PRO A 141 12.31 12.51 -13.08
C PRO A 141 11.17 11.54 -12.82
N PHE A 142 10.24 11.95 -11.97
CA PHE A 142 8.91 11.30 -11.89
C PHE A 142 8.19 11.46 -13.22
N SER A 143 7.55 10.39 -13.70
CA SER A 143 6.64 10.43 -14.86
C SER A 143 5.41 11.25 -14.49
N ARG A 144 5.21 12.39 -15.18
CA ARG A 144 4.13 13.32 -14.86
C ARG A 144 2.85 12.91 -15.59
N MET A 145 1.75 12.92 -14.86
CA MET A 145 0.47 12.37 -15.30
C MET A 145 -0.57 13.48 -15.49
N LYS A 146 -1.20 13.51 -16.66
CA LYS A 146 -2.36 14.35 -16.96
C LYS A 146 -3.55 13.46 -17.33
N ARG A 147 -4.76 13.87 -16.95
CA ARG A 147 -5.98 13.16 -17.37
C ARG A 147 -6.13 13.14 -18.89
N LYS A 148 -6.72 12.06 -19.36
CA LYS A 148 -7.05 11.84 -20.78
C LYS A 148 -8.36 12.52 -21.14
#